data_017065eb3330acab415c318031656896
#
_entry.id   017065eb3330acab415c318031656896
#
_cell.length_a   1.000
_cell.length_b   1.000
_cell.length_c   1.000
_cell.angle_alpha   90.00
_cell.angle_beta   90.00
_cell.angle_gamma   90.00
#
_symmetry.space_group_name_H-M   'P 1'
#
loop_
_entity.id
_entity.type
_entity.pdbx_description
1 polymer ?
#
loop_
_entity_poly.entity_id
_entity_poly.type
_entity_poly.pdbx_seq_one_letter_code
_entity_poly.pdbx_strand_id
1 'polypeptide(L)'
;LNGLVGVAIFSGSLPATRLAVQELSPLFVTSARALIAACLGGLLLWLLKQNRPQTSQLPALLLVATGVVLGFPLLTAWALQYASSAHAIVFVGLLPLCTALFAVWRGGERPSRLFWLFALLGAGSVASYALINSDGAPWYSDALMFAAIVVCGMGYAEGAKLSRELGGWQVISWALLLSLPIMLPVALWTWPAQIEQVHAASWWGLTYVSLFSMLIGFVF
;
A
#
# COMPACT_ATOMS: atom_id res chain seq x y z
N LEU A 1 8.25 5.00 -19.71
CA LEU A 1 9.11 3.89 -19.27
C LEU A 1 9.06 3.75 -17.74
N ASN A 2 9.18 4.85 -16.98
CA ASN A 2 9.18 4.81 -15.50
C ASN A 2 7.91 4.15 -14.93
N GLY A 3 6.72 4.51 -15.43
CA GLY A 3 5.48 3.90 -14.95
C GLY A 3 5.40 2.38 -15.14
N LEU A 4 5.99 1.83 -16.23
CA LEU A 4 6.08 0.39 -16.42
C LEU A 4 6.99 -0.28 -15.39
N VAL A 5 8.11 0.36 -15.04
CA VAL A 5 9.00 -0.12 -13.98
C VAL A 5 8.27 -0.12 -12.63
N GLY A 6 7.55 0.95 -12.31
CA GLY A 6 6.73 1.02 -11.10
C GLY A 6 5.69 -0.11 -11.03
N VAL A 7 4.94 -0.33 -12.12
CA VAL A 7 3.95 -1.42 -12.20
C VAL A 7 4.62 -2.80 -12.02
N ALA A 8 5.76 -3.05 -12.66
CA ALA A 8 6.51 -4.29 -12.51
C ALA A 8 6.96 -4.50 -11.05
N ILE A 9 7.44 -3.45 -10.38
CA ILE A 9 7.80 -3.49 -8.96
C ILE A 9 6.58 -3.80 -8.08
N PHE A 10 5.45 -3.11 -8.31
CA PHE A 10 4.24 -3.32 -7.50
C PHE A 10 3.59 -4.69 -7.75
N SER A 11 3.77 -5.31 -8.93
CA SER A 11 3.19 -6.61 -9.24
C SER A 11 3.66 -7.73 -8.30
N GLY A 12 4.87 -7.64 -7.79
CA GLY A 12 5.44 -8.58 -6.81
C GLY A 12 4.97 -8.35 -5.37
N SER A 13 4.26 -7.26 -5.06
CA SER A 13 3.94 -6.87 -3.68
C SER A 13 3.02 -7.86 -2.97
N LEU A 14 1.94 -8.32 -3.62
CA LEU A 14 1.00 -9.27 -3.01
C LEU A 14 1.62 -10.67 -2.83
N PRO A 15 2.30 -11.27 -3.83
CA PRO A 15 3.02 -12.51 -3.64
C PRO A 15 4.06 -12.44 -2.52
N ALA A 16 4.86 -11.37 -2.48
CA ALA A 16 5.87 -11.18 -1.43
C ALA A 16 5.24 -10.98 -0.05
N THR A 17 4.13 -10.23 0.06
CA THR A 17 3.37 -10.11 1.30
C THR A 17 2.81 -11.46 1.75
N ARG A 18 2.26 -12.25 0.79
CA ARG A 18 1.75 -13.61 1.09
C ARG A 18 2.84 -14.50 1.66
N LEU A 19 4.04 -14.49 1.09
CA LEU A 19 5.19 -15.24 1.63
C LEU A 19 5.55 -14.79 3.04
N ALA A 20 5.60 -13.48 3.28
CA ALA A 20 5.95 -12.93 4.59
C ALA A 20 4.95 -13.34 5.68
N VAL A 21 3.63 -13.26 5.39
CA VAL A 21 2.58 -13.53 6.41
C VAL A 21 2.28 -15.01 6.64
N GLN A 22 2.98 -15.93 5.96
CA GLN A 22 2.89 -17.36 6.28
C GLN A 22 3.45 -17.67 7.65
N GLU A 23 4.47 -16.95 8.10
CA GLU A 23 5.17 -17.22 9.36
C GLU A 23 5.30 -15.97 10.23
N LEU A 24 5.24 -14.76 9.64
CA LEU A 24 5.29 -13.50 10.35
C LEU A 24 3.88 -12.93 10.54
N SER A 25 3.61 -12.34 11.70
CA SER A 25 2.31 -11.71 11.94
C SER A 25 2.08 -10.53 10.99
N PRO A 26 0.84 -10.28 10.52
CA PRO A 26 0.52 -9.13 9.67
C PRO A 26 0.91 -7.78 10.28
N LEU A 27 0.79 -7.64 11.59
CA LEU A 27 1.21 -6.45 12.32
C LEU A 27 2.73 -6.27 12.25
N PHE A 28 3.51 -7.34 12.45
CA PHE A 28 4.96 -7.27 12.32
C PHE A 28 5.38 -6.94 10.88
N VAL A 29 4.83 -7.64 9.88
CA VAL A 29 5.14 -7.39 8.48
C VAL A 29 4.85 -5.93 8.10
N THR A 30 3.69 -5.40 8.51
CA THR A 30 3.30 -4.02 8.22
C THR A 30 4.21 -3.01 8.92
N SER A 31 4.50 -3.21 10.19
CA SER A 31 5.32 -2.27 10.96
C SER A 31 6.79 -2.34 10.55
N ALA A 32 7.36 -3.53 10.39
CA ALA A 32 8.76 -3.70 9.99
C ALA A 32 9.03 -3.11 8.60
N ARG A 33 8.14 -3.36 7.61
CA ARG A 33 8.29 -2.76 6.27
C ARG A 33 8.23 -1.23 6.31
N ALA A 34 7.32 -0.67 7.13
CA ALA A 34 7.20 0.77 7.28
C ALA A 34 8.44 1.38 7.96
N LEU A 35 9.02 0.72 8.99
CA LEU A 35 10.24 1.16 9.65
C LEU A 35 11.43 1.16 8.70
N ILE A 36 11.66 0.05 7.99
CA ILE A 36 12.77 -0.06 7.03
C ILE A 36 12.66 1.03 5.96
N ALA A 37 11.47 1.19 5.38
CA ALA A 37 11.23 2.20 4.36
C ALA A 37 11.34 3.64 4.93
N ALA A 38 10.90 3.88 6.18
CA ALA A 38 11.02 5.17 6.84
C ALA A 38 12.48 5.56 7.11
N CYS A 39 13.31 4.60 7.54
CA CYS A 39 14.75 4.83 7.72
C CYS A 39 15.42 5.22 6.40
N LEU A 40 15.13 4.49 5.32
CA LEU A 40 15.70 4.77 4.01
C LEU A 40 15.15 6.06 3.41
N GLY A 41 13.83 6.28 3.45
CA GLY A 41 13.20 7.50 2.98
C GLY A 41 13.66 8.73 3.76
N GLY A 42 13.78 8.61 5.08
CA GLY A 42 14.31 9.65 5.95
C GLY A 42 15.77 9.98 5.63
N LEU A 43 16.59 8.96 5.39
CA LEU A 43 17.98 9.12 4.96
C LEU A 43 18.06 9.85 3.62
N LEU A 44 17.24 9.45 2.64
CA LEU A 44 17.20 10.12 1.33
C LEU A 44 16.76 11.59 1.46
N LEU A 45 15.71 11.88 2.24
CA LEU A 45 15.26 13.25 2.48
C LEU A 45 16.39 14.10 3.11
N TRP A 46 17.14 13.54 4.03
CA TRP A 46 18.27 14.22 4.68
C TRP A 46 19.45 14.44 3.73
N LEU A 47 19.87 13.39 3.01
CA LEU A 47 20.98 13.47 2.07
C LEU A 47 20.71 14.46 0.93
N LEU A 48 19.48 14.44 0.40
CA LEU A 48 19.06 15.31 -0.70
C LEU A 48 18.56 16.68 -0.20
N LYS A 49 18.71 16.96 1.10
CA LYS A 49 18.35 18.24 1.73
C LYS A 49 16.94 18.73 1.39
N GLN A 50 15.98 17.79 1.41
CA GLN A 50 14.60 18.10 1.06
C GLN A 50 13.93 18.97 2.13
N ASN A 51 13.10 19.91 1.67
CA ASN A 51 12.37 20.80 2.55
C ASN A 51 11.34 20.04 3.39
N ARG A 52 11.15 20.48 4.63
CA ARG A 52 10.09 19.94 5.50
C ARG A 52 8.71 20.34 4.97
N PRO A 53 7.70 19.47 5.08
CA PRO A 53 6.35 19.80 4.69
C PRO A 53 5.81 20.95 5.54
N GLN A 54 4.98 21.79 4.94
CA GLN A 54 4.28 22.87 5.64
C GLN A 54 3.21 22.28 6.58
N THR A 55 2.89 23.01 7.64
CA THR A 55 1.85 22.58 8.61
C THR A 55 0.50 22.37 7.93
N SER A 56 0.18 23.13 6.90
CA SER A 56 -1.03 22.99 6.08
C SER A 56 -1.10 21.67 5.30
N GLN A 57 0.04 21.03 5.01
CA GLN A 57 0.14 19.76 4.28
C GLN A 57 0.06 18.53 5.21
N LEU A 58 0.22 18.72 6.52
CA LEU A 58 0.22 17.61 7.50
C LEU A 58 -1.09 16.80 7.49
N PRO A 59 -2.30 17.38 7.45
CA PRO A 59 -3.53 16.58 7.41
C PRO A 59 -3.60 15.65 6.19
N ALA A 60 -3.19 16.13 5.01
CA ALA A 60 -3.15 15.32 3.81
C ALA A 60 -2.06 14.23 3.88
N LEU A 61 -0.87 14.54 4.43
CA LEU A 61 0.17 13.55 4.70
C LEU A 61 -0.29 12.47 5.70
N LEU A 62 -1.06 12.83 6.72
CA LEU A 62 -1.66 11.87 7.64
C LEU A 62 -2.66 10.95 6.95
N LEU A 63 -3.45 11.46 5.99
CA LEU A 63 -4.33 10.60 5.16
C LEU A 63 -3.53 9.67 4.27
N VAL A 64 -2.41 10.11 3.70
CA VAL A 64 -1.49 9.22 2.96
C VAL A 64 -0.88 8.17 3.90
N ALA A 65 -0.41 8.56 5.07
CA ALA A 65 0.17 7.66 6.06
C ALA A 65 -0.85 6.59 6.49
N THR A 66 -2.07 7.00 6.86
CA THR A 66 -3.11 6.07 7.31
C THR A 66 -3.63 5.19 6.19
N GLY A 67 -3.77 5.70 4.96
CA GLY A 67 -4.30 4.94 3.83
C GLY A 67 -3.25 4.02 3.19
N VAL A 68 -2.09 4.58 2.82
CA VAL A 68 -1.08 3.90 1.98
C VAL A 68 -0.03 3.18 2.82
N VAL A 69 0.41 3.76 3.94
CA VAL A 69 1.48 3.18 4.76
C VAL A 69 0.95 2.18 5.77
N LEU A 70 -0.19 2.46 6.40
CA LEU A 70 -0.76 1.64 7.48
C LEU A 70 -1.91 0.77 6.99
N GLY A 71 -2.99 1.37 6.50
CA GLY A 71 -4.26 0.72 6.24
C GLY A 71 -4.16 -0.35 5.15
N PHE A 72 -3.75 0.05 3.96
CA PHE A 72 -3.63 -0.89 2.83
C PHE A 72 -2.69 -2.06 3.14
N PRO A 73 -1.45 -1.86 3.62
CA PRO A 73 -0.56 -2.97 3.91
C PRO A 73 -1.06 -3.90 5.03
N LEU A 74 -1.66 -3.35 6.08
CA LEU A 74 -2.15 -4.15 7.18
C LEU A 74 -3.37 -4.99 6.78
N LEU A 75 -4.34 -4.38 6.12
CA LEU A 75 -5.56 -5.07 5.69
C LEU A 75 -5.25 -6.13 4.63
N THR A 76 -4.35 -5.84 3.68
CA THR A 76 -3.89 -6.83 2.69
C THR A 76 -3.09 -7.95 3.34
N ALA A 77 -2.23 -7.64 4.32
CA ALA A 77 -1.47 -8.66 5.06
C ALA A 77 -2.40 -9.61 5.82
N TRP A 78 -3.45 -9.09 6.46
CA TRP A 78 -4.47 -9.92 7.10
C TRP A 78 -5.29 -10.74 6.09
N ALA A 79 -5.73 -10.15 4.99
CA ALA A 79 -6.48 -10.87 3.96
C ALA A 79 -5.65 -12.02 3.37
N LEU A 80 -4.36 -11.78 3.12
CA LEU A 80 -3.44 -12.74 2.54
C LEU A 80 -3.06 -13.90 3.48
N GLN A 81 -3.45 -13.87 4.73
CA GLN A 81 -3.37 -15.08 5.57
C GLN A 81 -4.38 -16.15 5.13
N TYR A 82 -5.50 -15.74 4.54
CA TYR A 82 -6.63 -16.60 4.21
C TYR A 82 -6.87 -16.76 2.71
N ALA A 83 -6.47 -15.80 1.90
CA ALA A 83 -6.63 -15.80 0.44
C ALA A 83 -5.30 -15.96 -0.28
N SER A 84 -5.36 -16.46 -1.52
CA SER A 84 -4.20 -16.47 -2.42
C SER A 84 -3.87 -15.05 -2.92
N SER A 85 -2.63 -14.81 -3.32
CA SER A 85 -2.26 -13.55 -3.96
C SER A 85 -2.95 -13.35 -5.32
N ALA A 86 -3.27 -14.44 -6.01
CA ALA A 86 -4.03 -14.40 -7.26
C ALA A 86 -5.48 -13.95 -7.04
N HIS A 87 -6.12 -14.37 -5.94
CA HIS A 87 -7.44 -13.88 -5.54
C HIS A 87 -7.39 -12.41 -5.10
N ALA A 88 -6.44 -12.06 -4.25
CA ALA A 88 -6.31 -10.70 -3.73
C ALA A 88 -6.00 -9.64 -4.82
N ILE A 89 -5.24 -9.97 -5.88
CA ILE A 89 -4.89 -9.01 -6.93
C ILE A 89 -6.11 -8.56 -7.73
N VAL A 90 -7.17 -9.37 -7.77
CA VAL A 90 -8.44 -9.03 -8.42
C VAL A 90 -9.01 -7.76 -7.78
N PHE A 91 -9.00 -7.67 -6.45
CA PHE A 91 -9.48 -6.48 -5.73
C PHE A 91 -8.63 -5.24 -6.03
N VAL A 92 -7.33 -5.39 -6.25
CA VAL A 92 -6.44 -4.27 -6.61
C VAL A 92 -6.86 -3.64 -7.93
N GLY A 93 -7.49 -4.39 -8.83
CA GLY A 93 -8.09 -3.86 -10.05
C GLY A 93 -9.21 -2.81 -9.82
N LEU A 94 -9.78 -2.74 -8.62
CA LEU A 94 -10.74 -1.70 -8.21
C LEU A 94 -10.06 -0.40 -7.76
N LEU A 95 -8.77 -0.42 -7.51
CA LEU A 95 -8.04 0.73 -6.95
C LEU A 95 -8.13 1.99 -7.83
N PRO A 96 -8.00 1.93 -9.16
CA PRO A 96 -8.17 3.12 -10.01
C PRO A 96 -9.56 3.74 -9.88
N LEU A 97 -10.62 2.93 -9.79
CA LEU A 97 -12.00 3.41 -9.59
C LEU A 97 -12.13 4.11 -8.22
N CYS A 98 -11.67 3.47 -7.14
CA CYS A 98 -11.71 4.06 -5.80
C CYS A 98 -10.90 5.36 -5.73
N THR A 99 -9.69 5.38 -6.31
CA THR A 99 -8.86 6.59 -6.33
C THR A 99 -9.55 7.73 -7.09
N ALA A 100 -10.17 7.44 -8.23
CA ALA A 100 -10.90 8.43 -9.01
C ALA A 100 -12.12 8.98 -8.27
N LEU A 101 -12.89 8.13 -7.57
CA LEU A 101 -14.02 8.58 -6.75
C LEU A 101 -13.56 9.58 -5.67
N PHE A 102 -12.47 9.29 -4.96
CA PHE A 102 -11.91 10.20 -3.97
C PHE A 102 -11.31 11.46 -4.61
N ALA A 103 -10.68 11.37 -5.78
CA ALA A 103 -10.14 12.52 -6.51
C ALA A 103 -11.26 13.48 -6.96
N VAL A 104 -12.42 12.95 -7.36
CA VAL A 104 -13.60 13.77 -7.65
C VAL A 104 -14.14 14.41 -6.38
N TRP A 105 -14.36 13.61 -5.34
CA TRP A 105 -15.00 14.08 -4.10
C TRP A 105 -14.14 15.11 -3.35
N ARG A 106 -12.83 14.85 -3.21
CA ARG A 106 -11.93 15.71 -2.43
C ARG A 106 -11.08 16.65 -3.31
N GLY A 107 -10.85 16.29 -4.57
CA GLY A 107 -9.99 17.01 -5.50
C GLY A 107 -10.75 17.92 -6.47
N GLY A 108 -12.07 17.73 -6.58
CA GLY A 108 -12.85 18.44 -7.61
C GLY A 108 -12.45 18.05 -9.04
N GLU A 109 -11.72 16.93 -9.21
CA GLU A 109 -11.36 16.43 -10.52
C GLU A 109 -12.62 16.03 -11.31
N ARG A 110 -12.56 16.19 -12.63
CA ARG A 110 -13.69 15.89 -13.52
C ARG A 110 -13.25 14.92 -14.62
N PRO A 111 -13.15 13.59 -14.30
CA PRO A 111 -12.80 12.60 -15.30
C PRO A 111 -13.82 12.59 -16.45
N SER A 112 -13.37 12.23 -17.65
CA SER A 112 -14.21 12.15 -18.84
C SER A 112 -15.25 11.02 -18.69
N ARG A 113 -16.37 11.11 -19.46
CA ARG A 113 -17.37 10.03 -19.49
C ARG A 113 -16.77 8.70 -19.94
N LEU A 114 -15.80 8.75 -20.84
CA LEU A 114 -15.11 7.57 -21.35
C LEU A 114 -14.26 6.90 -20.25
N PHE A 115 -13.63 7.69 -19.38
CA PHE A 115 -12.93 7.17 -18.20
C PHE A 115 -13.87 6.38 -17.31
N TRP A 116 -15.06 6.91 -16.98
CA TRP A 116 -16.04 6.22 -16.14
C TRP A 116 -16.54 4.92 -16.78
N LEU A 117 -16.76 4.93 -18.09
CA LEU A 117 -17.15 3.71 -18.83
C LEU A 117 -16.09 2.61 -18.65
N PHE A 118 -14.80 2.90 -18.91
CA PHE A 118 -13.75 1.91 -18.77
C PHE A 118 -13.48 1.51 -17.31
N ALA A 119 -13.57 2.45 -16.38
CA ALA A 119 -13.42 2.16 -14.95
C ALA A 119 -14.51 1.21 -14.43
N LEU A 120 -15.76 1.42 -14.86
CA LEU A 120 -16.89 0.54 -14.50
C LEU A 120 -16.80 -0.83 -15.19
N LEU A 121 -16.40 -0.88 -16.47
CA LEU A 121 -16.16 -2.15 -17.16
C LEU A 121 -15.04 -2.95 -16.48
N GLY A 122 -13.92 -2.29 -16.12
CA GLY A 122 -12.84 -2.91 -15.36
C GLY A 122 -13.30 -3.42 -14.01
N ALA A 123 -14.01 -2.61 -13.23
CA ALA A 123 -14.56 -3.01 -11.94
C ALA A 123 -15.57 -4.18 -12.06
N GLY A 124 -16.43 -4.15 -13.08
CA GLY A 124 -17.37 -5.23 -13.38
C GLY A 124 -16.66 -6.54 -13.75
N SER A 125 -15.59 -6.48 -14.54
CA SER A 125 -14.77 -7.64 -14.89
C SER A 125 -14.10 -8.23 -13.65
N VAL A 126 -13.56 -7.40 -12.77
CA VAL A 126 -12.96 -7.80 -11.49
C VAL A 126 -14.00 -8.48 -10.60
N ALA A 127 -15.17 -7.86 -10.42
CA ALA A 127 -16.24 -8.44 -9.62
C ALA A 127 -16.73 -9.80 -10.18
N SER A 128 -16.90 -9.89 -11.49
CA SER A 128 -17.31 -11.14 -12.16
C SER A 128 -16.27 -12.24 -11.96
N TYR A 129 -14.98 -11.91 -12.09
CA TYR A 129 -13.91 -12.88 -11.86
C TYR A 129 -13.89 -13.37 -10.40
N ALA A 130 -14.03 -12.47 -9.43
CA ALA A 130 -14.04 -12.82 -8.00
C ALA A 130 -15.23 -13.76 -7.66
N LEU A 131 -16.40 -13.52 -8.26
CA LEU A 131 -17.59 -14.36 -8.07
C LEU A 131 -17.46 -15.75 -8.68
N ILE A 132 -16.80 -15.87 -9.85
CA ILE A 132 -16.66 -17.14 -10.57
C ILE A 132 -15.53 -18.00 -10.00
N ASN A 133 -14.43 -17.37 -9.59
CA ASN A 133 -13.19 -18.04 -9.16
C ASN A 133 -12.95 -17.85 -7.65
N SER A 134 -13.90 -18.26 -6.82
CA SER A 134 -13.68 -18.25 -5.38
C SER A 134 -12.71 -19.37 -4.99
N ASP A 135 -11.55 -18.99 -4.41
CA ASP A 135 -10.52 -19.91 -3.90
C ASP A 135 -10.96 -20.67 -2.62
N GLY A 136 -12.25 -20.60 -2.27
CA GLY A 136 -12.71 -21.03 -0.95
C GLY A 136 -12.25 -20.07 0.18
N ALA A 137 -11.71 -18.91 -0.18
CA ALA A 137 -11.35 -17.88 0.80
C ALA A 137 -12.61 -17.42 1.56
N PRO A 138 -12.51 -17.20 2.86
CA PRO A 138 -13.65 -16.77 3.66
C PRO A 138 -14.03 -15.32 3.28
N TRP A 139 -15.33 -15.00 3.32
CA TRP A 139 -15.87 -13.69 2.93
C TRP A 139 -15.20 -12.49 3.63
N TYR A 140 -14.70 -12.66 4.85
CA TYR A 140 -14.01 -11.60 5.57
C TYR A 140 -12.66 -11.24 4.95
N SER A 141 -12.01 -12.17 4.24
CA SER A 141 -10.81 -11.87 3.44
C SER A 141 -11.12 -10.87 2.34
N ASP A 142 -12.25 -11.05 1.65
CA ASP A 142 -12.72 -10.14 0.60
C ASP A 142 -13.10 -8.78 1.18
N ALA A 143 -13.77 -8.77 2.33
CA ALA A 143 -14.09 -7.54 3.05
C ALA A 143 -12.83 -6.77 3.46
N LEU A 144 -11.78 -7.46 3.93
CA LEU A 144 -10.48 -6.85 4.24
C LEU A 144 -9.81 -6.28 2.99
N MET A 145 -9.82 -7.01 1.87
CA MET A 145 -9.27 -6.51 0.60
C MET A 145 -10.05 -5.29 0.10
N PHE A 146 -11.38 -5.33 0.15
CA PHE A 146 -12.19 -4.18 -0.24
C PHE A 146 -11.90 -2.95 0.64
N ALA A 147 -11.85 -3.13 1.96
CA ALA A 147 -11.47 -2.06 2.89
C ALA A 147 -10.07 -1.52 2.60
N ALA A 148 -9.10 -2.40 2.29
CA ALA A 148 -7.74 -2.01 1.89
C ALA A 148 -7.74 -1.09 0.66
N ILE A 149 -8.53 -1.45 -0.38
CA ILE A 149 -8.65 -0.67 -1.60
C ILE A 149 -9.27 0.71 -1.34
N VAL A 150 -10.31 0.77 -0.50
CA VAL A 150 -10.97 2.04 -0.16
C VAL A 150 -10.02 2.99 0.56
N VAL A 151 -9.33 2.53 1.61
CA VAL A 151 -8.39 3.38 2.36
C VAL A 151 -7.17 3.77 1.52
N CYS A 152 -6.68 2.87 0.66
CA CYS A 152 -5.58 3.14 -0.25
C CYS A 152 -5.98 4.18 -1.31
N GLY A 153 -7.15 4.03 -1.91
CA GLY A 153 -7.69 4.97 -2.91
C GLY A 153 -7.81 6.38 -2.37
N MET A 154 -8.26 6.53 -1.11
CA MET A 154 -8.28 7.82 -0.43
C MET A 154 -6.86 8.38 -0.25
N GLY A 155 -5.94 7.58 0.24
CA GLY A 155 -4.53 7.98 0.42
C GLY A 155 -3.86 8.37 -0.92
N TYR A 156 -4.13 7.64 -2.00
CA TYR A 156 -3.61 7.96 -3.33
C TYR A 156 -4.19 9.26 -3.90
N ALA A 157 -5.47 9.52 -3.71
CA ALA A 157 -6.08 10.77 -4.16
C ALA A 157 -5.44 12.00 -3.46
N GLU A 158 -5.18 11.91 -2.15
CA GLU A 158 -4.48 12.98 -1.42
C GLU A 158 -2.99 13.04 -1.80
N GLY A 159 -2.33 11.88 -1.92
CA GLY A 159 -0.93 11.78 -2.34
C GLY A 159 -0.69 12.38 -3.72
N ALA A 160 -1.61 12.19 -4.66
CA ALA A 160 -1.52 12.76 -6.00
C ALA A 160 -1.55 14.31 -5.99
N LYS A 161 -2.31 14.93 -5.09
CA LYS A 161 -2.30 16.40 -4.92
C LYS A 161 -0.96 16.85 -4.34
N LEU A 162 -0.53 16.24 -3.25
CA LEU A 162 0.72 16.61 -2.58
C LEU A 162 1.95 16.36 -3.45
N SER A 163 1.91 15.34 -4.32
CA SER A 163 3.04 15.03 -5.20
C SER A 163 3.31 16.12 -6.24
N ARG A 164 2.32 16.94 -6.57
CA ARG A 164 2.50 18.12 -7.44
C ARG A 164 3.30 19.25 -6.76
N GLU A 165 3.30 19.27 -5.44
CA GLU A 165 3.98 20.31 -4.64
C GLU A 165 5.31 19.80 -4.06
N LEU A 166 5.33 18.60 -3.54
CA LEU A 166 6.48 18.02 -2.82
C LEU A 166 7.29 17.02 -3.65
N GLY A 167 6.67 16.41 -4.68
CA GLY A 167 7.22 15.27 -5.40
C GLY A 167 6.72 13.93 -4.83
N GLY A 168 6.60 12.90 -5.69
CA GLY A 168 5.97 11.62 -5.32
C GLY A 168 6.72 10.86 -4.22
N TRP A 169 8.03 10.66 -4.38
CA TRP A 169 8.83 9.94 -3.39
C TRP A 169 9.00 10.71 -2.07
N GLN A 170 8.96 12.04 -2.11
CA GLN A 170 8.99 12.87 -0.90
C GLN A 170 7.72 12.69 -0.08
N VAL A 171 6.56 12.67 -0.73
CA VAL A 171 5.26 12.46 -0.07
C VAL A 171 5.24 11.15 0.69
N ILE A 172 5.63 10.04 0.05
CA ILE A 172 5.63 8.74 0.73
C ILE A 172 6.69 8.69 1.84
N SER A 173 7.87 9.29 1.63
CA SER A 173 8.92 9.33 2.66
C SER A 173 8.49 10.13 3.90
N TRP A 174 7.82 11.26 3.75
CA TRP A 174 7.26 12.02 4.86
C TRP A 174 6.11 11.29 5.55
N ALA A 175 5.23 10.63 4.79
CA ALA A 175 4.15 9.80 5.34
C ALA A 175 4.70 8.62 6.17
N LEU A 176 5.78 7.99 5.71
CA LEU A 176 6.50 6.94 6.44
C LEU A 176 7.08 7.47 7.76
N LEU A 177 7.75 8.62 7.74
CA LEU A 177 8.28 9.24 8.96
C LEU A 177 7.18 9.59 9.96
N LEU A 178 6.04 10.10 9.49
CA LEU A 178 4.88 10.39 10.34
C LEU A 178 4.26 9.14 10.95
N SER A 179 4.43 7.97 10.32
CA SER A 179 3.94 6.70 10.86
C SER A 179 4.84 6.09 11.94
N LEU A 180 6.10 6.52 12.06
CA LEU A 180 7.09 5.95 12.99
C LEU A 180 6.62 5.88 14.45
N PRO A 181 5.97 6.94 15.03
CA PRO A 181 5.53 6.89 16.42
C PRO A 181 4.56 5.75 16.73
N ILE A 182 3.83 5.28 15.72
CA ILE A 182 2.89 4.14 15.84
C ILE A 182 3.61 2.84 15.46
N MET A 183 4.35 2.83 14.35
CA MET A 183 4.91 1.61 13.79
C MET A 183 6.07 1.06 14.60
N LEU A 184 6.88 1.92 15.25
CA LEU A 184 7.99 1.46 16.07
C LEU A 184 7.52 0.66 17.30
N PRO A 185 6.59 1.17 18.14
CA PRO A 185 6.05 0.37 19.24
C PRO A 185 5.38 -0.93 18.78
N VAL A 186 4.63 -0.88 17.66
CA VAL A 186 3.96 -2.07 17.12
C VAL A 186 4.99 -3.12 16.68
N ALA A 187 6.05 -2.74 16.00
CA ALA A 187 7.10 -3.67 15.57
C ALA A 187 7.81 -4.31 16.76
N LEU A 188 8.10 -3.54 17.80
CA LEU A 188 8.72 -4.05 19.02
C LEU A 188 7.79 -5.01 19.76
N TRP A 189 6.51 -4.69 19.85
CA TRP A 189 5.52 -5.53 20.52
C TRP A 189 5.24 -6.83 19.78
N THR A 190 5.24 -6.79 18.45
CA THR A 190 4.93 -7.93 17.59
C THR A 190 6.16 -8.68 17.09
N TRP A 191 7.33 -8.39 17.68
CA TRP A 191 8.59 -9.05 17.32
C TRP A 191 8.47 -10.58 17.42
N PRO A 192 8.88 -11.34 16.38
CA PRO A 192 8.74 -12.79 16.39
C PRO A 192 9.55 -13.40 17.55
N ALA A 193 8.87 -14.18 18.41
CA ALA A 193 9.51 -14.81 19.55
C ALA A 193 10.53 -15.89 19.14
N GLN A 194 10.34 -16.52 17.99
CA GLN A 194 11.15 -17.63 17.47
C GLN A 194 11.71 -17.27 16.08
N ILE A 195 12.57 -16.26 16.05
CA ILE A 195 13.15 -15.73 14.80
C ILE A 195 13.89 -16.79 14.00
N GLU A 196 14.51 -17.74 14.68
CA GLU A 196 15.31 -18.83 14.09
C GLU A 196 14.47 -19.86 13.31
N GLN A 197 13.17 -19.92 13.59
CA GLN A 197 12.25 -20.86 12.93
C GLN A 197 11.61 -20.26 11.67
N VAL A 198 11.76 -18.95 11.46
CA VAL A 198 11.21 -18.27 10.28
C VAL A 198 12.07 -18.58 9.06
N HIS A 199 11.48 -19.20 8.04
CA HIS A 199 12.19 -19.54 6.81
C HIS A 199 12.67 -18.31 6.04
N ALA A 200 13.76 -18.46 5.32
CA ALA A 200 14.34 -17.40 4.49
C ALA A 200 13.33 -16.80 3.50
N ALA A 201 12.38 -17.58 3.00
CA ALA A 201 11.34 -17.12 2.07
C ALA A 201 10.48 -15.99 2.66
N SER A 202 10.10 -16.08 3.94
CA SER A 202 9.30 -15.07 4.63
C SER A 202 10.09 -13.77 4.83
N TRP A 203 11.39 -13.87 5.14
CA TRP A 203 12.30 -12.73 5.19
C TRP A 203 12.54 -12.08 3.83
N TRP A 204 12.67 -12.86 2.77
CA TRP A 204 12.74 -12.31 1.41
C TRP A 204 11.47 -11.59 1.02
N GLY A 205 10.30 -12.14 1.36
CA GLY A 205 9.02 -11.47 1.19
C GLY A 205 8.97 -10.12 1.89
N LEU A 206 9.34 -10.09 3.18
CA LEU A 206 9.41 -8.85 3.96
C LEU A 206 10.40 -7.84 3.37
N THR A 207 11.58 -8.29 2.98
CA THR A 207 12.60 -7.43 2.36
C THR A 207 12.09 -6.81 1.07
N TYR A 208 11.47 -7.62 0.20
CA TYR A 208 10.90 -7.12 -1.05
C TYR A 208 9.85 -6.04 -0.81
N VAL A 209 8.87 -6.29 0.05
CA VAL A 209 7.81 -5.29 0.29
C VAL A 209 8.32 -4.04 1.00
N SER A 210 9.37 -4.15 1.78
CA SER A 210 9.99 -3.01 2.48
C SER A 210 10.74 -2.09 1.53
N LEU A 211 11.58 -2.65 0.65
CA LEU A 211 12.46 -1.89 -0.22
C LEU A 211 11.74 -1.47 -1.51
N PHE A 212 11.17 -2.45 -2.21
CA PHE A 212 10.63 -2.24 -3.54
C PHE A 212 9.21 -1.67 -3.51
N SER A 213 8.31 -2.29 -2.77
CA SER A 213 6.91 -1.88 -2.75
C SER A 213 6.65 -0.59 -1.97
N MET A 214 7.43 -0.33 -0.90
CA MET A 214 7.14 0.78 0.01
C MET A 214 7.94 2.06 -0.28
N LEU A 215 9.07 1.95 -0.99
CA LEU A 215 9.92 3.10 -1.28
C LEU A 215 10.25 3.19 -2.77
N ILE A 216 10.97 2.20 -3.33
CA ILE A 216 11.49 2.27 -4.71
C ILE A 216 10.36 2.39 -5.74
N GLY A 217 9.25 1.66 -5.55
CA GLY A 217 8.09 1.74 -6.44
C GLY A 217 7.43 3.12 -6.54
N PHE A 218 7.65 4.00 -5.57
CA PHE A 218 7.17 5.37 -5.59
C PHE A 218 8.16 6.38 -6.19
N VAL A 219 9.36 5.94 -6.53
CA VAL A 219 10.37 6.77 -7.21
C VAL A 219 10.11 6.81 -8.71
N PHE A 220 9.54 5.75 -9.28
CA PHE A 220 9.24 5.57 -10.69
C PHE A 220 7.77 5.84 -11.02
#